data_04822591297404444998a8644602e0d1
#
_entry.id   04822591297404444998a8644602e0d1
#
_cell.length_a   1.000
_cell.length_b   1.000
_cell.length_c   1.000
_cell.angle_alpha   90.00
_cell.angle_beta   90.00
_cell.angle_gamma   90.00
#
_symmetry.space_group_name_H-M   'P 1'
#
loop_
_entity.id
_entity.type
_entity.pdbx_description
1 polymer ?
#
loop_
_entity_poly.entity_id
_entity_poly.type
_entity_poly.pdbx_seq_one_letter_code
_entity_poly.pdbx_strand_id
1 'polypeptide(L)' 'MKSKVQELAEIINMTYDEFIGEMRKRGCSEPTAGKIWRGEYENFQDFSDNDMNLSNLRKAAFVLKVMTGTLLPK' A
#
# COMPACT_ATOMS: atom_id res chain seq x y z
N MET A 1 -6.43 -3.67 -15.03
CA MET A 1 -6.33 -2.29 -14.55
C MET A 1 -5.33 -2.19 -13.41
N LYS A 2 -4.58 -1.11 -13.39
CA LYS A 2 -3.62 -0.90 -12.30
C LYS A 2 -4.29 -0.27 -11.11
N SER A 3 -3.84 -0.65 -9.91
CA SER A 3 -4.30 0.00 -8.70
C SER A 3 -3.69 1.39 -8.59
N LYS A 4 -4.24 2.20 -7.69
CA LYS A 4 -3.67 3.52 -7.41
C LYS A 4 -2.22 3.41 -6.95
N VAL A 5 -1.94 2.40 -6.12
CA VAL A 5 -0.58 2.16 -5.62
C VAL A 5 0.35 1.87 -6.79
N GLN A 6 -0.07 1.01 -7.71
CA GLN A 6 0.76 0.67 -8.87
C GLN A 6 1.02 1.89 -9.74
N GLU A 7 0.00 2.72 -9.95
CA GLU A 7 0.18 3.93 -10.74
C GLU A 7 1.20 4.88 -10.12
N LEU A 8 1.10 5.08 -8.80
CA LEU A 8 2.03 5.95 -8.08
C LEU A 8 3.44 5.38 -8.09
N ALA A 9 3.55 4.06 -7.95
CA ALA A 9 4.85 3.41 -7.99
C ALA A 9 5.52 3.61 -9.36
N GLU A 10 4.75 3.54 -10.43
CA GLU A 10 5.30 3.77 -11.77
C GLU A 10 5.85 5.18 -11.92
N ILE A 11 5.17 6.15 -11.34
CA ILE A 11 5.61 7.55 -11.43
C ILE A 11 7.01 7.72 -10.84
N ILE A 12 7.32 6.98 -9.78
CA ILE A 12 8.64 7.06 -9.13
C ILE A 12 9.56 5.90 -9.52
N ASN A 13 9.18 5.15 -10.54
CA ASN A 13 9.96 4.02 -11.07
C ASN A 13 10.24 2.95 -10.02
N MET A 14 9.27 2.67 -9.16
CA MET A 14 9.40 1.64 -8.14
C MET A 14 8.76 0.35 -8.62
N THR A 15 9.53 -0.74 -8.57
CA THR A 15 9.03 -2.06 -8.94
C THR A 15 8.30 -2.71 -7.77
N TYR A 16 7.57 -3.81 -8.06
CA TYR A 16 6.91 -4.59 -7.01
C TYR A 16 7.92 -5.04 -5.95
N ASP A 17 9.05 -5.59 -6.38
CA ASP A 17 10.05 -6.08 -5.42
C ASP A 17 10.57 -4.96 -4.53
N GLU A 18 10.80 -3.79 -5.11
CA GLU A 18 11.26 -2.65 -4.33
C GLU A 18 10.20 -2.21 -3.32
N PHE A 19 8.95 -2.17 -3.76
CA PHE A 19 7.85 -1.80 -2.87
C PHE A 19 7.74 -2.76 -1.69
N ILE A 20 7.77 -4.06 -1.98
CA ILE A 20 7.68 -5.08 -0.93
C ILE A 20 8.85 -4.95 0.04
N GLY A 21 10.07 -4.75 -0.49
CA GLY A 21 11.26 -4.59 0.34
C GLY A 21 11.13 -3.41 1.30
N GLU A 22 10.65 -2.27 0.80
CA GLU A 22 10.48 -1.09 1.63
C GLU A 22 9.40 -1.30 2.68
N MET A 23 8.31 -1.98 2.31
CA MET A 23 7.24 -2.25 3.28
C MET A 23 7.72 -3.17 4.39
N ARG A 24 8.52 -4.18 4.04
CA ARG A 24 9.07 -5.11 5.05
C ARG A 24 9.99 -4.39 6.03
N LYS A 25 10.77 -3.44 5.56
CA LYS A 25 11.62 -2.64 6.45
C LYS A 25 10.82 -1.89 7.49
N ARG A 26 9.57 -1.59 7.18
CA ARG A 26 8.68 -0.85 8.07
C ARG A 26 7.75 -1.75 8.87
N GLY A 27 8.00 -3.05 8.81
CA GLY A 27 7.22 -4.00 9.61
C GLY A 27 5.95 -4.51 8.96
N CYS A 28 5.80 -4.32 7.66
CA CYS A 28 4.64 -4.83 6.95
C CYS A 28 5.02 -6.11 6.21
N SER A 29 4.29 -7.19 6.47
CA SER A 29 4.58 -8.48 5.85
C SER A 29 4.33 -8.46 4.35
N GLU A 30 4.97 -9.39 3.64
CA GLU A 30 4.80 -9.47 2.19
C GLU A 30 3.36 -9.72 1.76
N PRO A 31 2.61 -10.66 2.38
CA PRO A 31 1.21 -10.86 1.97
C PRO A 31 0.37 -9.59 2.09
N THR A 32 0.55 -8.84 3.17
CA THR A 32 -0.18 -7.60 3.38
C THR A 32 0.26 -6.53 2.37
N ALA A 33 1.56 -6.40 2.18
CA ALA A 33 2.07 -5.43 1.22
C ALA A 33 1.62 -5.77 -0.20
N GLY A 34 1.54 -7.05 -0.54
CA GLY A 34 1.05 -7.47 -1.84
C GLY A 34 -0.42 -7.09 -2.06
N LYS A 35 -1.24 -7.23 -1.02
CA LYS A 35 -2.63 -6.81 -1.12
C LYS A 35 -2.74 -5.31 -1.36
N ILE A 36 -1.92 -4.53 -0.65
CA ILE A 36 -1.90 -3.08 -0.84
C ILE A 36 -1.46 -2.74 -2.26
N TRP A 37 -0.43 -3.43 -2.75
CA TRP A 37 0.04 -3.22 -4.12
C TRP A 37 -1.06 -3.43 -5.15
N ARG A 38 -1.88 -4.46 -4.95
CA ARG A 38 -2.97 -4.78 -5.87
C ARG A 38 -4.23 -3.94 -5.65
N GLY A 39 -4.22 -3.10 -4.62
CA GLY A 39 -5.38 -2.26 -4.31
C GLY A 39 -6.51 -3.00 -3.61
N GLU A 40 -6.20 -4.13 -2.97
CA GLU A 40 -7.21 -4.95 -2.28
C GLU A 40 -7.49 -4.41 -0.88
N TYR A 41 -7.87 -3.16 -0.81
CA TYR A 41 -8.23 -2.51 0.45
C TYR A 41 -9.44 -1.59 0.25
N GLU A 42 -10.31 -1.97 -0.68
CA GLU A 42 -11.44 -1.13 -1.05
C GLU A 42 -12.45 -0.96 0.07
N ASN A 43 -12.58 -1.97 0.91
CA ASN A 43 -13.51 -1.93 2.02
C ASN A 43 -12.80 -1.40 3.25
N PHE A 44 -12.89 -0.11 3.43
CA PHE A 44 -12.22 0.56 4.55
C PHE A 44 -12.56 -0.09 5.89
N GLN A 45 -13.78 -0.62 6.00
CA GLN A 45 -14.24 -1.27 7.22
C GLN A 45 -13.37 -2.48 7.59
N ASP A 46 -12.76 -3.12 6.62
CA ASP A 46 -11.95 -4.30 6.86
C ASP A 46 -10.60 -3.95 7.49
N PHE A 47 -10.21 -2.70 7.45
CA PHE A 47 -8.91 -2.28 7.99
C PHE A 47 -8.79 -2.52 9.48
N SER A 48 -9.89 -2.50 10.22
CA SER A 48 -9.85 -2.65 11.67
C SER A 48 -9.69 -4.09 12.11
N ASP A 49 -9.94 -5.04 11.23
CA ASP A 49 -10.07 -6.44 11.61
C ASP A 49 -8.97 -7.35 11.11
N ASN A 50 -8.01 -6.81 10.36
CA ASN A 50 -6.96 -7.65 9.79
C ASN A 50 -5.69 -6.83 9.56
N ASP A 51 -4.73 -7.43 8.83
CA ASP A 51 -3.44 -6.80 8.55
C ASP A 51 -3.54 -5.56 7.65
N MET A 52 -4.66 -5.39 7.00
CA MET A 52 -4.87 -4.26 6.09
C MET A 52 -5.41 -3.06 6.85
N ASN A 53 -4.76 -2.70 7.96
CA ASN A 53 -5.21 -1.58 8.76
C ASN A 53 -4.64 -0.25 8.24
N LEU A 54 -5.16 0.84 8.80
CA LEU A 54 -4.75 2.18 8.38
C LEU A 54 -3.25 2.41 8.58
N SER A 55 -2.67 1.79 9.59
CA SER A 55 -1.25 1.92 9.85
C SER A 55 -0.42 1.38 8.68
N ASN A 56 -0.82 0.22 8.13
CA ASN A 56 -0.10 -0.35 6.99
C ASN A 56 -0.28 0.52 5.74
N LEU A 57 -1.46 1.08 5.56
CA LEU A 57 -1.69 1.98 4.43
C LEU A 57 -0.85 3.25 4.54
N ARG A 58 -0.66 3.75 5.76
CA ARG A 58 0.23 4.89 5.99
C ARG A 58 1.66 4.57 5.62
N LYS A 59 2.10 3.34 5.91
CA LYS A 59 3.44 2.90 5.51
C LYS A 59 3.59 2.92 3.99
N ALA A 60 2.58 2.43 3.30
CA ALA A 60 2.60 2.45 1.84
C ALA A 60 2.64 3.87 1.30
N ALA A 61 1.85 4.78 1.88
CA ALA A 61 1.85 6.17 1.47
C ALA A 61 3.23 6.80 1.67
N PHE A 62 3.87 6.50 2.77
CA PHE A 62 5.22 6.99 3.04
C PHE A 62 6.22 6.48 2.01
N VAL A 63 6.14 5.18 1.71
CA VAL A 63 7.01 4.57 0.70
C VAL A 63 6.83 5.25 -0.66
N LEU A 64 5.59 5.54 -1.02
CA LEU A 64 5.27 6.16 -2.31
C LEU A 64 5.40 7.69 -2.29
N LYS A 65 5.72 8.25 -1.13
CA LYS A 65 5.91 9.70 -0.96
C LYS A 65 4.65 10.51 -1.28
N VAL A 66 3.51 9.98 -0.85
CA VAL A 66 2.22 10.64 -1.00
C VAL A 66 1.52 10.70 0.35
N MET A 67 0.43 11.46 0.41
CA MET A 67 -0.39 11.51 1.63
C MET A 67 -1.28 10.26 1.69
N THR A 68 -1.53 9.80 2.91
CA THR A 68 -2.36 8.61 3.11
C THR A 68 -3.73 8.74 2.44
N GLY A 69 -4.31 9.91 2.49
CA GLY A 69 -5.62 10.15 1.88
C GLY A 69 -5.64 9.88 0.37
N THR A 70 -4.49 9.97 -0.29
CA THR A 70 -4.38 9.68 -1.71
C THR A 70 -4.69 8.21 -2.01
N LEU A 71 -4.39 7.33 -1.06
CA LEU A 71 -4.57 5.89 -1.24
C LEU A 71 -5.93 5.40 -0.74
N LEU A 72 -6.61 6.18 0.08
CA LEU A 72 -7.88 5.74 0.65
C LEU A 72 -8.98 5.68 -0.41
N PRO A 73 -9.87 4.68 -0.32
CA PRO A 73 -11.02 4.64 -1.21
C PRO A 73 -11.95 5.81 -0.93
N LYS A 74 -12.62 6.26 -1.97
CA LYS A 74 -13.56 7.37 -1.84
C LYS A 74 -14.95 6.90 -1.50
#